data_9568152d72ec5b36e3e1527f47e2a69a
#
_entry.id   9568152d72ec5b36e3e1527f47e2a69a
#
_cell.length_a   1.000
_cell.length_b   1.000
_cell.length_c   1.000
_cell.angle_alpha   90.00
_cell.angle_beta   90.00
_cell.angle_gamma   90.00
#
_symmetry.space_group_name_H-M   'P 1'
#
loop_
_entity.id
_entity.type
_entity.pdbx_description
1 polymer ?
#
loop_
_entity_poly.entity_id
_entity_poly.type
_entity_poly.pdbx_seq_one_letter_code
_entity_poly.pdbx_strand_id
1 'polypeptide(L)'
;MDMTPHFPIYMDYGATTPVDPRVVAAMVPWLSEHFGNPASRSHAWGWEAEAIVEKSREEVAGLIGADPREIVWTSGATESINLAIKGAAHFYKTRGKHIITLKTEHKAVLDTCRELERQGFEVTYLEVEANGLLDLARFKAAIRPDTILASVLYVSNEIGVIQDIPAIGALCREHGIIFHVDAAQATGKIAINLAELPVDLMSLASHKTYGPKGIGALYVRRKPRIRLEAQMHGGGQERGMRSGTLATHQIVGMGTAFRLAGEEMAVEGERIRMLHKRLLDGLSDIEQVFVNGDLERRVPHNLNISFNYVEGESLIMGVKGLAVSSGSACTSASLEPSYVLRALGRSDELAHSSLRMTIGRFTTVEEIDYAITTLRHRVAKLRELSPLWDMYKDGIDISTIQWAAH
;
A
#
# COMPACT_ATOMS: atom_id res chain seq x y z
N MET A 1 22.99 -8.44 -19.28
CA MET A 1 22.90 -7.25 -18.41
C MET A 1 24.01 -7.38 -17.37
N ASP A 2 24.74 -6.34 -17.17
CA ASP A 2 25.83 -6.30 -16.19
C ASP A 2 25.22 -6.56 -14.79
N MET A 3 25.62 -7.66 -14.14
CA MET A 3 25.08 -8.14 -12.85
C MET A 3 25.75 -7.45 -11.66
N THR A 4 26.48 -6.36 -11.89
CA THR A 4 27.12 -5.61 -10.80
C THR A 4 26.05 -4.86 -10.01
N PRO A 5 25.93 -5.03 -8.68
CA PRO A 5 24.94 -4.33 -7.87
C PRO A 5 25.09 -2.82 -8.00
N HIS A 6 23.99 -2.13 -8.28
CA HIS A 6 23.95 -0.68 -8.30
C HIS A 6 23.73 -0.14 -6.89
N PHE A 7 24.66 0.66 -6.37
CA PHE A 7 24.56 1.23 -5.02
C PHE A 7 23.92 2.63 -5.02
N PRO A 8 23.08 2.95 -4.01
CA PRO A 8 22.60 2.02 -2.97
C PRO A 8 21.65 0.96 -3.55
N ILE A 9 21.71 -0.27 -3.03
CA ILE A 9 20.78 -1.34 -3.40
C ILE A 9 19.37 -0.93 -3.00
N TYR A 10 18.43 -0.97 -3.97
CA TYR A 10 17.07 -0.51 -3.75
C TYR A 10 16.20 -1.58 -3.09
N MET A 11 15.83 -1.37 -1.85
CA MET A 11 14.95 -2.23 -1.04
C MET A 11 13.74 -1.46 -0.49
N ASP A 12 13.21 -0.52 -1.27
CA ASP A 12 12.04 0.29 -0.91
C ASP A 12 10.92 0.26 -1.98
N TYR A 13 10.73 -0.91 -2.60
CA TYR A 13 9.69 -1.14 -3.62
C TYR A 13 8.27 -0.89 -3.10
N GLY A 14 8.06 -0.89 -1.80
CA GLY A 14 6.79 -0.54 -1.16
C GLY A 14 6.48 0.96 -1.19
N ALA A 15 7.49 1.82 -1.28
CA ALA A 15 7.30 3.26 -1.46
C ALA A 15 6.96 3.59 -2.92
N THR A 16 7.76 3.08 -3.84
CA THR A 16 7.56 3.20 -5.30
C THR A 16 8.39 2.14 -6.02
N THR A 17 8.01 1.77 -7.24
CA THR A 17 8.82 0.91 -8.10
C THR A 17 9.45 1.72 -9.24
N PRO A 18 10.57 1.27 -9.84
CA PRO A 18 10.95 1.76 -11.15
C PRO A 18 9.86 1.44 -12.17
N VAL A 19 9.72 2.27 -13.18
CA VAL A 19 8.83 1.94 -14.31
C VAL A 19 9.50 0.84 -15.14
N ASP A 20 8.75 -0.22 -15.46
CA ASP A 20 9.27 -1.30 -16.31
C ASP A 20 9.67 -0.73 -17.69
N PRO A 21 10.83 -1.10 -18.24
CA PRO A 21 11.26 -0.61 -19.56
C PRO A 21 10.23 -0.83 -20.68
N ARG A 22 9.47 -1.92 -20.62
CA ARG A 22 8.39 -2.22 -21.58
C ARG A 22 7.22 -1.23 -21.44
N VAL A 23 6.95 -0.79 -20.21
CA VAL A 23 5.96 0.25 -19.91
C VAL A 23 6.43 1.60 -20.44
N VAL A 24 7.68 1.97 -20.21
CA VAL A 24 8.27 3.21 -20.75
C VAL A 24 8.16 3.23 -22.27
N ALA A 25 8.52 2.13 -22.94
CA ALA A 25 8.43 2.01 -24.40
C ALA A 25 7.00 2.18 -24.91
N ALA A 26 5.99 1.67 -24.19
CA ALA A 26 4.58 1.84 -24.54
C ALA A 26 4.09 3.28 -24.34
N MET A 27 4.63 4.02 -23.36
CA MET A 27 4.21 5.38 -23.03
C MET A 27 4.76 6.44 -23.99
N VAL A 28 6.00 6.29 -24.43
CA VAL A 28 6.77 7.32 -25.15
C VAL A 28 6.04 7.84 -26.41
N PRO A 29 5.45 7.01 -27.30
CA PRO A 29 4.73 7.50 -28.49
C PRO A 29 3.56 8.43 -28.16
N TRP A 30 2.91 8.26 -27.00
CA TRP A 30 1.77 9.06 -26.56
C TRP A 30 2.14 10.43 -25.98
N LEU A 31 3.42 10.74 -25.88
CA LEU A 31 3.91 12.06 -25.48
C LEU A 31 4.01 13.04 -26.65
N SER A 32 4.35 12.56 -27.86
CA SER A 32 4.68 13.43 -28.99
C SER A 32 4.09 13.00 -30.34
N GLU A 33 3.85 11.69 -30.55
CA GLU A 33 3.37 11.18 -31.81
C GLU A 33 1.85 11.04 -31.83
N HIS A 34 1.24 10.49 -30.75
CA HIS A 34 -0.19 10.23 -30.60
C HIS A 34 -0.82 11.13 -29.52
N PHE A 35 -0.59 12.44 -29.59
CA PHE A 35 -0.94 13.41 -28.53
C PHE A 35 -2.41 13.86 -28.52
N GLY A 36 -3.31 13.17 -29.24
CA GLY A 36 -4.71 13.53 -29.33
C GLY A 36 -5.42 13.56 -27.96
N ASN A 37 -6.41 14.46 -27.84
CA ASN A 37 -7.26 14.50 -26.65
C ASN A 37 -8.39 13.48 -26.80
N PRO A 38 -8.53 12.49 -25.89
CA PRO A 38 -9.58 11.46 -25.98
C PRO A 38 -11.01 12.01 -25.90
N ALA A 39 -11.19 13.25 -25.46
CA ALA A 39 -12.51 13.92 -25.48
C ALA A 39 -12.87 14.52 -26.85
N SER A 40 -11.95 14.59 -27.81
CA SER A 40 -12.17 15.12 -29.13
C SER A 40 -12.83 14.10 -30.05
N ARG A 41 -14.13 14.29 -30.34
CA ARG A 41 -14.95 13.33 -31.11
C ARG A 41 -15.00 13.59 -32.59
N SER A 42 -14.43 14.71 -33.10
CA SER A 42 -14.58 15.18 -34.47
C SER A 42 -13.45 14.78 -35.44
N HIS A 43 -12.40 14.11 -34.97
CA HIS A 43 -11.24 13.80 -35.79
C HIS A 43 -10.46 12.55 -35.26
N ALA A 44 -9.66 11.95 -36.14
CA ALA A 44 -8.94 10.67 -35.88
C ALA A 44 -8.00 10.71 -34.68
N TRP A 45 -7.32 11.83 -34.41
CA TRP A 45 -6.44 12.00 -33.24
C TRP A 45 -7.18 11.74 -31.91
N GLY A 46 -8.41 12.25 -31.80
CA GLY A 46 -9.22 12.01 -30.60
C GLY A 46 -9.71 10.57 -30.52
N TRP A 47 -10.14 9.99 -31.65
CA TRP A 47 -10.61 8.60 -31.69
C TRP A 47 -9.50 7.60 -31.33
N GLU A 48 -8.28 7.82 -31.81
CA GLU A 48 -7.12 6.99 -31.48
C GLU A 48 -6.79 7.07 -29.99
N ALA A 49 -6.78 8.28 -29.42
CA ALA A 49 -6.56 8.49 -27.98
C ALA A 49 -7.68 7.87 -27.13
N GLU A 50 -8.95 7.96 -27.54
CA GLU A 50 -10.07 7.29 -26.87
C GLU A 50 -9.91 5.77 -26.90
N ALA A 51 -9.56 5.20 -28.06
CA ALA A 51 -9.40 3.76 -28.23
C ALA A 51 -8.32 3.18 -27.30
N ILE A 52 -7.16 3.84 -27.17
CA ILE A 52 -6.09 3.36 -26.30
C ILE A 52 -6.43 3.55 -24.82
N VAL A 53 -7.15 4.59 -24.45
CA VAL A 53 -7.65 4.78 -23.08
C VAL A 53 -8.59 3.64 -22.69
N GLU A 54 -9.53 3.27 -23.58
CA GLU A 54 -10.44 2.16 -23.29
C GLU A 54 -9.72 0.81 -23.26
N LYS A 55 -8.77 0.55 -24.16
CA LYS A 55 -7.92 -0.65 -24.10
C LYS A 55 -7.15 -0.73 -22.78
N SER A 56 -6.55 0.36 -22.34
CA SER A 56 -5.83 0.40 -21.06
C SER A 56 -6.77 0.18 -19.87
N ARG A 57 -8.02 0.63 -19.99
CA ARG A 57 -9.06 0.38 -18.97
C ARG A 57 -9.42 -1.11 -18.89
N GLU A 58 -9.48 -1.80 -20.04
CA GLU A 58 -9.67 -3.25 -20.10
C GLU A 58 -8.50 -4.01 -19.45
N GLU A 59 -7.26 -3.57 -19.67
CA GLU A 59 -6.06 -4.17 -19.08
C GLU A 59 -6.06 -4.03 -17.54
N VAL A 60 -6.43 -2.85 -17.02
CA VAL A 60 -6.56 -2.63 -15.57
C VAL A 60 -7.69 -3.47 -14.99
N ALA A 61 -8.85 -3.48 -15.64
CA ALA A 61 -10.00 -4.28 -15.19
C ALA A 61 -9.68 -5.78 -15.20
N GLY A 62 -8.94 -6.25 -16.21
CA GLY A 62 -8.53 -7.65 -16.35
C GLY A 62 -7.70 -8.17 -15.18
N LEU A 63 -6.76 -7.36 -14.65
CA LEU A 63 -5.93 -7.76 -13.52
C LEU A 63 -6.73 -7.99 -12.23
N ILE A 64 -7.84 -7.26 -12.04
CA ILE A 64 -8.63 -7.31 -10.82
C ILE A 64 -9.99 -8.01 -10.99
N GLY A 65 -10.26 -8.60 -12.17
CA GLY A 65 -11.50 -9.33 -12.44
C GLY A 65 -12.74 -8.43 -12.44
N ALA A 66 -12.64 -7.21 -12.99
CA ALA A 66 -13.72 -6.21 -13.05
C ALA A 66 -14.24 -5.96 -14.48
N ASP A 67 -15.43 -5.36 -14.61
CA ASP A 67 -15.89 -4.78 -15.88
C ASP A 67 -15.12 -3.46 -16.13
N PRO A 68 -14.59 -3.22 -17.34
CA PRO A 68 -13.88 -1.96 -17.66
C PRO A 68 -14.70 -0.71 -17.32
N ARG A 69 -16.02 -0.77 -17.44
CA ARG A 69 -16.92 0.33 -17.07
C ARG A 69 -16.98 0.64 -15.58
N GLU A 70 -16.39 -0.19 -14.74
CA GLU A 70 -16.27 0.01 -13.29
C GLU A 70 -14.97 0.73 -12.90
N ILE A 71 -14.08 0.97 -13.86
CA ILE A 71 -12.81 1.67 -13.66
C ILE A 71 -13.01 3.16 -13.88
N VAL A 72 -12.50 3.99 -12.96
CA VAL A 72 -12.46 5.46 -13.01
C VAL A 72 -11.01 5.90 -12.86
N TRP A 73 -10.49 6.64 -13.84
CA TRP A 73 -9.11 7.13 -13.80
C TRP A 73 -8.95 8.26 -12.77
N THR A 74 -7.87 8.21 -12.04
CA THR A 74 -7.48 9.20 -11.02
C THR A 74 -5.99 9.50 -11.13
N SER A 75 -5.47 10.44 -10.35
CA SER A 75 -4.03 10.75 -10.31
C SER A 75 -3.20 9.79 -9.43
N GLY A 76 -3.84 8.85 -8.73
CA GLY A 76 -3.19 7.90 -7.83
C GLY A 76 -4.12 7.40 -6.74
N ALA A 77 -3.61 6.50 -5.89
CA ALA A 77 -4.41 5.92 -4.81
C ALA A 77 -4.96 6.97 -3.84
N THR A 78 -4.23 8.03 -3.53
CA THR A 78 -4.70 9.10 -2.63
C THR A 78 -5.95 9.79 -3.17
N GLU A 79 -6.00 10.13 -4.46
CA GLU A 79 -7.21 10.68 -5.08
C GLU A 79 -8.33 9.64 -5.10
N SER A 80 -8.03 8.39 -5.45
CA SER A 80 -9.01 7.29 -5.46
C SER A 80 -9.65 7.09 -4.09
N ILE A 81 -8.86 7.09 -3.01
CA ILE A 81 -9.32 6.98 -1.62
C ILE A 81 -10.23 8.16 -1.25
N ASN A 82 -9.82 9.40 -1.58
CA ASN A 82 -10.64 10.58 -1.30
C ASN A 82 -11.97 10.53 -2.06
N LEU A 83 -11.94 10.16 -3.36
CA LEU A 83 -13.15 10.03 -4.17
C LEU A 83 -14.06 8.93 -3.62
N ALA A 84 -13.50 7.78 -3.24
CA ALA A 84 -14.25 6.66 -2.68
C ALA A 84 -14.91 7.05 -1.35
N ILE A 85 -14.12 7.47 -0.37
CA ILE A 85 -14.58 7.69 1.01
C ILE A 85 -15.46 8.94 1.10
N LYS A 86 -14.99 10.11 0.62
CA LYS A 86 -15.78 11.34 0.64
C LYS A 86 -17.00 11.24 -0.27
N GLY A 87 -16.80 10.72 -1.50
CA GLY A 87 -17.87 10.60 -2.49
C GLY A 87 -19.01 9.70 -2.00
N ALA A 88 -18.68 8.56 -1.35
CA ALA A 88 -19.68 7.70 -0.74
C ALA A 88 -20.31 8.34 0.50
N ALA A 89 -19.51 8.88 1.43
CA ALA A 89 -20.01 9.51 2.64
C ALA A 89 -21.00 10.63 2.32
N HIS A 90 -20.67 11.54 1.42
CA HIS A 90 -21.55 12.66 1.04
C HIS A 90 -22.81 12.19 0.32
N PHE A 91 -22.70 11.21 -0.59
CA PHE A 91 -23.86 10.70 -1.31
C PHE A 91 -24.85 9.99 -0.40
N TYR A 92 -24.34 9.18 0.54
CA TYR A 92 -25.17 8.34 1.42
C TYR A 92 -25.45 8.94 2.80
N LYS A 93 -25.08 10.20 3.07
CA LYS A 93 -25.25 10.88 4.37
C LYS A 93 -26.66 10.88 4.96
N THR A 94 -27.68 10.71 4.12
CA THR A 94 -29.09 10.60 4.56
C THR A 94 -29.42 9.23 5.15
N ARG A 95 -28.61 8.20 4.89
CA ARG A 95 -28.76 6.85 5.45
C ARG A 95 -28.07 6.70 6.80
N GLY A 96 -27.04 7.52 7.06
CA GLY A 96 -26.24 7.48 8.26
C GLY A 96 -24.96 8.30 8.11
N LYS A 97 -24.20 8.41 9.21
CA LYS A 97 -22.95 9.19 9.25
C LYS A 97 -21.81 8.45 9.94
N HIS A 98 -21.93 7.15 10.15
CA HIS A 98 -20.90 6.37 10.81
C HIS A 98 -20.04 5.61 9.78
N ILE A 99 -18.72 5.66 10.00
CA ILE A 99 -17.69 5.04 9.16
C ILE A 99 -16.81 4.15 10.05
N ILE A 100 -16.44 2.97 9.55
CA ILE A 100 -15.50 2.07 10.23
C ILE A 100 -14.21 1.98 9.42
N THR A 101 -13.06 2.10 10.09
CA THR A 101 -11.73 1.90 9.49
C THR A 101 -10.74 1.36 10.51
N LEU A 102 -9.48 1.10 10.10
CA LEU A 102 -8.45 0.59 10.99
C LEU A 102 -7.48 1.71 11.41
N LYS A 103 -6.91 1.62 12.62
CA LYS A 103 -5.82 2.51 13.04
C LYS A 103 -4.55 2.35 12.22
N THR A 104 -4.38 1.20 11.55
CA THR A 104 -3.21 0.86 10.73
C THR A 104 -3.34 1.20 9.24
N GLU A 105 -4.39 1.94 8.87
CA GLU A 105 -4.61 2.40 7.51
C GLU A 105 -3.51 3.35 7.03
N HIS A 106 -3.38 3.45 5.70
CA HIS A 106 -2.57 4.50 5.10
C HIS A 106 -3.10 5.90 5.48
N LYS A 107 -2.20 6.88 5.64
CA LYS A 107 -2.58 8.27 6.01
C LYS A 107 -3.66 8.87 5.12
N ALA A 108 -3.68 8.53 3.82
CA ALA A 108 -4.73 9.01 2.92
C ALA A 108 -6.14 8.59 3.37
N VAL A 109 -6.31 7.42 3.99
CA VAL A 109 -7.58 6.99 4.60
C VAL A 109 -7.83 7.73 5.91
N LEU A 110 -6.83 7.71 6.83
CA LEU A 110 -6.97 8.32 8.16
C LEU A 110 -7.27 9.81 8.08
N ASP A 111 -6.54 10.56 7.25
CA ASP A 111 -6.73 12.01 7.13
C ASP A 111 -8.01 12.36 6.39
N THR A 112 -8.45 11.51 5.43
CA THR A 112 -9.77 11.66 4.79
C THR A 112 -10.90 11.42 5.79
N CYS A 113 -10.78 10.44 6.67
CA CYS A 113 -11.74 10.18 7.74
C CYS A 113 -11.77 11.35 8.74
N ARG A 114 -10.61 11.87 9.16
CA ARG A 114 -10.54 13.05 10.04
C ARG A 114 -11.19 14.28 9.43
N GLU A 115 -11.08 14.47 8.11
CA GLU A 115 -11.77 15.54 7.42
C GLU A 115 -13.30 15.36 7.45
N LEU A 116 -13.79 14.13 7.31
CA LEU A 116 -15.21 13.83 7.43
C LEU A 116 -15.72 14.02 8.88
N GLU A 117 -14.92 13.73 9.90
CA GLU A 117 -15.26 14.04 11.31
C GLU A 117 -15.50 15.55 11.51
N ARG A 118 -14.67 16.42 10.89
CA ARG A 118 -14.91 17.88 10.91
C ARG A 118 -16.21 18.30 10.24
N GLN A 119 -16.73 17.45 9.33
CA GLN A 119 -18.00 17.66 8.63
C GLN A 119 -19.18 16.98 9.34
N GLY A 120 -18.99 16.46 10.56
CA GLY A 120 -20.01 15.86 11.41
C GLY A 120 -20.33 14.41 11.11
N PHE A 121 -19.40 13.67 10.52
CA PHE A 121 -19.42 12.20 10.51
C PHE A 121 -18.76 11.66 11.77
N GLU A 122 -19.08 10.43 12.12
CA GLU A 122 -18.45 9.69 13.21
C GLU A 122 -17.60 8.55 12.64
N VAL A 123 -16.37 8.38 13.14
CA VAL A 123 -15.46 7.34 12.65
C VAL A 123 -15.01 6.45 13.80
N THR A 124 -15.21 5.14 13.64
CA THR A 124 -14.61 4.14 14.52
C THR A 124 -13.31 3.63 13.91
N TYR A 125 -12.20 3.90 14.59
CA TYR A 125 -10.86 3.41 14.23
C TYR A 125 -10.56 2.14 15.02
N LEU A 126 -10.68 0.98 14.39
CA LEU A 126 -10.47 -0.31 15.03
C LEU A 126 -8.99 -0.62 15.25
N GLU A 127 -8.71 -1.20 16.41
CA GLU A 127 -7.41 -1.82 16.68
C GLU A 127 -7.26 -3.11 15.89
N VAL A 128 -6.03 -3.42 15.53
CA VAL A 128 -5.63 -4.73 15.02
C VAL A 128 -5.01 -5.57 16.15
N GLU A 129 -4.86 -6.87 15.92
CA GLU A 129 -4.13 -7.75 16.81
C GLU A 129 -2.62 -7.55 16.70
N ALA A 130 -1.83 -8.13 17.61
CA ALA A 130 -0.38 -8.00 17.64
C ALA A 130 0.31 -8.51 16.34
N ASN A 131 -0.35 -9.37 15.58
CA ASN A 131 0.10 -9.83 14.26
C ASN A 131 -0.36 -8.93 13.11
N GLY A 132 -1.12 -7.86 13.40
CA GLY A 132 -1.60 -6.90 12.41
C GLY A 132 -2.91 -7.26 11.71
N LEU A 133 -3.55 -8.38 12.08
CA LEU A 133 -4.84 -8.78 11.53
C LEU A 133 -6.00 -8.12 12.26
N LEU A 134 -7.09 -7.86 11.55
CA LEU A 134 -8.34 -7.40 12.12
C LEU A 134 -9.12 -8.60 12.71
N ASP A 135 -9.55 -8.48 13.97
CA ASP A 135 -10.51 -9.39 14.57
C ASP A 135 -11.91 -9.13 14.00
N LEU A 136 -12.49 -10.13 13.33
CA LEU A 136 -13.83 -10.05 12.73
C LEU A 136 -14.94 -9.85 13.76
N ALA A 137 -14.81 -10.39 14.98
CA ALA A 137 -15.78 -10.19 16.05
C ALA A 137 -15.78 -8.71 16.51
N ARG A 138 -14.58 -8.10 16.61
CA ARG A 138 -14.44 -6.67 16.90
C ARG A 138 -15.02 -5.81 15.79
N PHE A 139 -14.79 -6.15 14.52
CA PHE A 139 -15.41 -5.47 13.39
C PHE A 139 -16.92 -5.51 13.45
N LYS A 140 -17.50 -6.72 13.67
CA LYS A 140 -18.94 -6.91 13.77
C LYS A 140 -19.54 -6.12 14.93
N ALA A 141 -18.88 -6.09 16.08
CA ALA A 141 -19.34 -5.33 17.25
C ALA A 141 -19.33 -3.80 17.03
N ALA A 142 -18.53 -3.30 16.12
CA ALA A 142 -18.47 -1.88 15.78
C ALA A 142 -19.57 -1.42 14.81
N ILE A 143 -20.29 -2.35 14.18
CA ILE A 143 -21.38 -2.04 13.24
C ILE A 143 -22.56 -1.42 13.99
N ARG A 144 -23.02 -0.26 13.54
CA ARG A 144 -24.16 0.49 14.06
C ARG A 144 -25.26 0.58 13.00
N PRO A 145 -26.51 0.89 13.40
CA PRO A 145 -27.60 1.08 12.42
C PRO A 145 -27.35 2.20 11.39
N ASP A 146 -26.55 3.20 11.77
CA ASP A 146 -26.15 4.33 10.93
C ASP A 146 -24.78 4.18 10.26
N THR A 147 -24.17 3.00 10.31
CA THR A 147 -22.92 2.70 9.59
C THR A 147 -23.19 2.62 8.08
N ILE A 148 -22.56 3.48 7.31
CA ILE A 148 -22.74 3.57 5.85
C ILE A 148 -21.54 3.10 5.06
N LEU A 149 -20.34 3.13 5.64
CA LEU A 149 -19.09 2.87 4.94
C LEU A 149 -18.10 2.16 5.86
N ALA A 150 -17.39 1.18 5.32
CA ALA A 150 -16.19 0.62 5.91
C ALA A 150 -15.02 0.76 4.92
N SER A 151 -13.82 1.09 5.40
CA SER A 151 -12.61 1.18 4.61
C SER A 151 -11.50 0.39 5.26
N VAL A 152 -10.94 -0.60 4.54
CA VAL A 152 -9.87 -1.47 5.03
C VAL A 152 -8.81 -1.64 3.95
N LEU A 153 -7.52 -1.48 4.31
CA LEU A 153 -6.43 -1.79 3.40
C LEU A 153 -6.35 -3.31 3.17
N TYR A 154 -6.10 -3.72 1.92
CA TYR A 154 -5.95 -5.14 1.59
C TYR A 154 -4.61 -5.68 2.10
N VAL A 155 -3.53 -4.95 1.79
CA VAL A 155 -2.17 -5.29 2.18
C VAL A 155 -1.53 -4.08 2.87
N SER A 156 -1.02 -4.29 4.07
CA SER A 156 -0.34 -3.23 4.82
C SER A 156 0.95 -2.80 4.09
N ASN A 157 1.08 -1.51 3.84
CA ASN A 157 2.28 -0.92 3.23
C ASN A 157 3.50 -0.96 4.15
N GLU A 158 3.30 -1.14 5.44
CA GLU A 158 4.40 -1.14 6.42
C GLU A 158 4.83 -2.55 6.81
N ILE A 159 3.89 -3.44 7.13
CA ILE A 159 4.18 -4.78 7.64
C ILE A 159 3.85 -5.92 6.67
N GLY A 160 3.27 -5.60 5.51
CA GLY A 160 2.97 -6.58 4.46
C GLY A 160 1.78 -7.51 4.73
N VAL A 161 1.11 -7.39 5.87
CA VAL A 161 0.00 -8.27 6.29
C VAL A 161 -1.20 -8.13 5.36
N ILE A 162 -1.84 -9.25 5.03
CA ILE A 162 -3.02 -9.36 4.16
C ILE A 162 -4.26 -9.51 5.03
N GLN A 163 -5.20 -8.56 4.94
CA GLN A 163 -6.49 -8.62 5.64
C GLN A 163 -7.48 -9.58 4.97
N ASP A 164 -8.40 -10.13 5.74
CA ASP A 164 -9.46 -11.03 5.26
C ASP A 164 -10.59 -10.25 4.58
N ILE A 165 -10.30 -9.71 3.39
CA ILE A 165 -11.25 -8.90 2.62
C ILE A 165 -12.54 -9.66 2.30
N PRO A 166 -12.52 -10.97 1.94
CA PRO A 166 -13.74 -11.74 1.74
C PRO A 166 -14.67 -11.76 2.95
N ALA A 167 -14.13 -12.04 4.14
CA ALA A 167 -14.92 -12.14 5.36
C ALA A 167 -15.45 -10.77 5.82
N ILE A 168 -14.62 -9.72 5.77
CA ILE A 168 -15.02 -8.34 6.09
C ILE A 168 -16.12 -7.88 5.13
N GLY A 169 -15.91 -8.09 3.84
CA GLY A 169 -16.88 -7.70 2.81
C GLY A 169 -18.21 -8.45 2.90
N ALA A 170 -18.21 -9.73 3.32
CA ALA A 170 -19.44 -10.48 3.60
C ALA A 170 -20.23 -9.82 4.73
N LEU A 171 -19.57 -9.42 5.84
CA LEU A 171 -20.22 -8.68 6.93
C LEU A 171 -20.76 -7.33 6.46
N CYS A 172 -20.00 -6.58 5.66
CA CYS A 172 -20.46 -5.31 5.10
C CYS A 172 -21.72 -5.50 4.25
N ARG A 173 -21.74 -6.54 3.41
CA ARG A 173 -22.89 -6.84 2.53
C ARG A 173 -24.12 -7.26 3.31
N GLU A 174 -23.97 -8.07 4.37
CA GLU A 174 -25.06 -8.48 5.28
C GLU A 174 -25.78 -7.27 5.90
N HIS A 175 -24.99 -6.22 6.23
CA HIS A 175 -25.51 -5.02 6.91
C HIS A 175 -25.77 -3.83 5.95
N GLY A 176 -25.59 -4.02 4.64
CA GLY A 176 -25.82 -2.96 3.64
C GLY A 176 -24.81 -1.80 3.72
N ILE A 177 -23.62 -2.07 4.25
CA ILE A 177 -22.51 -1.13 4.38
C ILE A 177 -21.72 -1.14 3.08
N ILE A 178 -21.37 0.03 2.55
CA ILE A 178 -20.47 0.17 1.40
C ILE A 178 -19.05 -0.20 1.84
N PHE A 179 -18.41 -1.09 1.09
CA PHE A 179 -17.06 -1.55 1.42
C PHE A 179 -16.03 -1.03 0.43
N HIS A 180 -15.14 -0.16 0.94
CA HIS A 180 -13.95 0.34 0.25
C HIS A 180 -12.72 -0.44 0.68
N VAL A 181 -11.86 -0.77 -0.29
CA VAL A 181 -10.57 -1.44 -0.08
C VAL A 181 -9.44 -0.61 -0.68
N ASP A 182 -8.44 -0.26 0.12
CA ASP A 182 -7.17 0.24 -0.41
C ASP A 182 -6.32 -0.94 -0.88
N ALA A 183 -6.19 -1.12 -2.19
CA ALA A 183 -5.42 -2.19 -2.81
C ALA A 183 -4.09 -1.70 -3.42
N ALA A 184 -3.60 -0.52 -3.05
CA ALA A 184 -2.36 0.04 -3.61
C ALA A 184 -1.14 -0.87 -3.42
N GLN A 185 -1.10 -1.67 -2.36
CA GLN A 185 -0.04 -2.66 -2.11
C GLN A 185 -0.40 -4.09 -2.55
N ALA A 186 -1.63 -4.33 -3.00
CA ALA A 186 -2.13 -5.66 -3.35
C ALA A 186 -1.99 -5.98 -4.84
N THR A 187 -2.20 -4.99 -5.72
CA THR A 187 -2.15 -5.18 -7.18
C THR A 187 -0.80 -5.69 -7.67
N GLY A 188 -0.85 -6.74 -8.49
CA GLY A 188 0.35 -7.41 -9.01
C GLY A 188 1.13 -8.23 -7.99
N LYS A 189 0.64 -8.39 -6.75
CA LYS A 189 1.28 -9.18 -5.69
C LYS A 189 0.41 -10.33 -5.20
N ILE A 190 -0.91 -10.14 -5.19
CA ILE A 190 -1.90 -11.17 -4.87
C ILE A 190 -2.99 -11.19 -5.95
N ALA A 191 -3.61 -12.34 -6.14
CA ALA A 191 -4.73 -12.47 -7.06
C ALA A 191 -5.97 -11.74 -6.50
N ILE A 192 -6.60 -10.93 -7.35
CA ILE A 192 -7.83 -10.18 -7.02
C ILE A 192 -8.88 -10.56 -8.06
N ASN A 193 -10.08 -10.95 -7.61
CA ASN A 193 -11.23 -11.20 -8.49
C ASN A 193 -12.47 -10.49 -7.94
N LEU A 194 -12.75 -9.28 -8.43
CA LEU A 194 -13.88 -8.47 -7.98
C LEU A 194 -15.24 -8.99 -8.45
N ALA A 195 -15.28 -9.95 -9.39
CA ALA A 195 -16.51 -10.66 -9.69
C ALA A 195 -16.99 -11.53 -8.52
N GLU A 196 -16.08 -12.01 -7.68
CA GLU A 196 -16.35 -12.89 -6.53
C GLU A 196 -16.25 -12.15 -5.19
N LEU A 197 -15.34 -11.18 -5.08
CA LEU A 197 -15.11 -10.45 -3.84
C LEU A 197 -16.27 -9.47 -3.54
N PRO A 198 -16.77 -9.44 -2.30
CA PRO A 198 -17.84 -8.53 -1.87
C PRO A 198 -17.30 -7.12 -1.58
N VAL A 199 -16.62 -6.51 -2.56
CA VAL A 199 -16.04 -5.15 -2.48
C VAL A 199 -16.81 -4.20 -3.38
N ASP A 200 -17.11 -3.01 -2.94
CA ASP A 200 -17.87 -2.00 -3.68
C ASP A 200 -17.01 -0.93 -4.32
N LEU A 201 -15.90 -0.59 -3.66
CA LEU A 201 -14.93 0.42 -4.08
C LEU A 201 -13.51 -0.11 -3.85
N MET A 202 -12.60 0.06 -4.81
CA MET A 202 -11.21 -0.35 -4.62
C MET A 202 -10.26 0.68 -5.22
N SER A 203 -9.32 1.17 -4.39
CA SER A 203 -8.32 2.15 -4.81
C SER A 203 -7.05 1.47 -5.31
N LEU A 204 -6.55 1.91 -6.47
CA LEU A 204 -5.42 1.33 -7.18
C LEU A 204 -4.34 2.39 -7.45
N ALA A 205 -3.07 2.00 -7.41
CA ALA A 205 -1.92 2.84 -7.74
C ALA A 205 -1.06 2.19 -8.84
N SER A 206 -0.66 2.97 -9.82
CA SER A 206 0.20 2.48 -10.90
C SER A 206 1.65 2.26 -10.46
N HIS A 207 2.23 3.23 -9.72
CA HIS A 207 3.65 3.28 -9.40
C HIS A 207 4.13 2.24 -8.38
N LYS A 208 3.25 1.40 -7.86
CA LYS A 208 3.59 0.26 -6.99
C LYS A 208 3.49 -1.08 -7.72
N THR A 209 3.16 -1.03 -9.02
CA THR A 209 3.02 -2.18 -9.92
C THR A 209 3.83 -1.93 -11.21
N TYR A 210 5.00 -1.29 -11.08
CA TYR A 210 5.95 -0.98 -12.17
C TYR A 210 5.41 -0.07 -13.27
N GLY A 211 4.37 0.69 -12.98
CA GLY A 211 3.83 1.74 -13.84
C GLY A 211 4.30 3.14 -13.43
N PRO A 212 3.88 4.18 -14.16
CA PRO A 212 4.25 5.56 -13.89
C PRO A 212 3.60 6.11 -12.63
N LYS A 213 4.25 7.09 -11.98
CA LYS A 213 3.65 7.95 -10.97
C LYS A 213 2.62 8.89 -11.60
N GLY A 214 1.72 9.45 -10.80
CA GLY A 214 0.74 10.44 -11.27
C GLY A 214 -0.50 9.85 -11.94
N ILE A 215 -0.69 8.53 -11.89
CA ILE A 215 -1.88 7.83 -12.35
C ILE A 215 -2.28 6.73 -11.37
N GLY A 216 -3.57 6.55 -11.20
CA GLY A 216 -4.22 5.48 -10.47
C GLY A 216 -5.62 5.25 -10.99
N ALA A 217 -6.36 4.40 -10.34
CA ALA A 217 -7.76 4.15 -10.68
C ALA A 217 -8.59 3.83 -9.43
N LEU A 218 -9.88 4.12 -9.52
CA LEU A 218 -10.89 3.68 -8.57
C LEU A 218 -11.82 2.69 -9.28
N TYR A 219 -11.93 1.48 -8.74
CA TYR A 219 -13.01 0.59 -9.07
C TYR A 219 -14.28 1.04 -8.36
N VAL A 220 -15.38 1.13 -9.10
CA VAL A 220 -16.71 1.51 -8.60
C VAL A 220 -17.72 0.48 -9.07
N ARG A 221 -18.24 -0.35 -8.17
CA ARG A 221 -19.19 -1.43 -8.48
C ARG A 221 -20.44 -0.89 -9.18
N ARG A 222 -20.84 -1.56 -10.27
CA ARG A 222 -22.04 -1.22 -11.02
C ARG A 222 -23.26 -2.06 -10.70
N LYS A 223 -23.09 -3.24 -10.10
CA LYS A 223 -24.20 -4.15 -9.75
C LYS A 223 -23.94 -4.80 -8.36
N PRO A 224 -24.67 -4.35 -7.30
CA PRO A 224 -25.58 -3.21 -7.26
C PRO A 224 -24.82 -1.90 -7.51
N ARG A 225 -25.51 -0.88 -8.05
CA ARG A 225 -24.85 0.38 -8.44
C ARG A 225 -24.45 1.19 -7.22
N ILE A 226 -23.16 1.44 -7.08
CA ILE A 226 -22.62 2.42 -6.12
C ILE A 226 -22.60 3.79 -6.78
N ARG A 227 -22.97 4.81 -6.01
CA ARG A 227 -22.94 6.21 -6.43
C ARG A 227 -21.96 7.00 -5.57
N LEU A 228 -21.26 7.90 -6.20
CA LEU A 228 -20.31 8.80 -5.56
C LEU A 228 -20.64 10.26 -5.90
N GLU A 229 -20.48 11.13 -4.93
CA GLU A 229 -20.42 12.56 -5.18
C GLU A 229 -19.03 12.91 -5.71
N ALA A 230 -18.96 13.59 -6.85
CA ALA A 230 -17.70 13.98 -7.46
C ALA A 230 -16.95 14.97 -6.56
N GLN A 231 -15.63 14.78 -6.43
CA GLN A 231 -14.76 15.69 -5.70
C GLN A 231 -14.15 16.77 -6.60
N MET A 232 -14.06 16.50 -7.91
CA MET A 232 -13.54 17.41 -8.92
C MET A 232 -14.61 17.65 -9.98
N HIS A 233 -14.97 18.91 -10.18
CA HIS A 233 -16.01 19.34 -11.12
C HIS A 233 -15.37 19.95 -12.37
N GLY A 234 -16.00 19.81 -13.54
CA GLY A 234 -15.51 20.33 -14.82
C GLY A 234 -16.19 19.67 -16.02
N GLY A 235 -15.42 19.19 -16.99
CA GLY A 235 -15.91 18.67 -18.28
C GLY A 235 -16.65 17.33 -18.24
N GLY A 236 -16.91 16.75 -17.07
CA GLY A 236 -17.71 15.53 -16.91
C GLY A 236 -17.03 14.26 -17.39
N GLN A 237 -15.70 14.26 -17.54
CA GLN A 237 -14.94 13.04 -17.84
C GLN A 237 -15.22 11.96 -16.78
N GLU A 238 -14.82 10.72 -17.08
CA GLU A 238 -15.04 9.57 -16.20
C GLU A 238 -16.51 9.47 -15.72
N ARG A 239 -17.43 9.65 -16.64
CA ARG A 239 -18.88 9.56 -16.38
C ARG A 239 -19.37 10.53 -15.31
N GLY A 240 -18.73 11.70 -15.19
CA GLY A 240 -19.03 12.74 -14.22
C GLY A 240 -18.49 12.49 -12.81
N MET A 241 -17.81 11.37 -12.56
CA MET A 241 -17.22 11.07 -11.26
C MET A 241 -15.88 11.77 -11.05
N ARG A 242 -15.12 12.00 -12.12
CA ARG A 242 -13.81 12.68 -12.04
C ARG A 242 -13.56 13.50 -13.31
N SER A 243 -13.66 14.79 -13.22
CA SER A 243 -13.42 15.71 -14.33
C SER A 243 -11.93 15.99 -14.53
N GLY A 244 -11.53 16.31 -15.76
CA GLY A 244 -10.17 16.66 -16.17
C GLY A 244 -9.72 15.87 -17.38
N THR A 245 -8.93 16.49 -18.26
CA THR A 245 -8.37 15.83 -19.44
C THR A 245 -7.58 14.60 -19.03
N LEU A 246 -7.85 13.47 -19.66
CA LEU A 246 -7.19 12.21 -19.35
C LEU A 246 -5.73 12.23 -19.82
N ALA A 247 -4.83 11.80 -18.95
CA ALA A 247 -3.40 11.73 -19.21
C ALA A 247 -3.08 10.44 -20.01
N THR A 248 -3.32 10.44 -21.31
CA THR A 248 -3.27 9.26 -22.19
C THR A 248 -1.98 8.46 -22.02
N HIS A 249 -0.82 9.11 -22.01
CA HIS A 249 0.48 8.45 -21.85
C HIS A 249 0.62 7.72 -20.49
N GLN A 250 0.11 8.30 -19.41
CA GLN A 250 0.14 7.66 -18.09
C GLN A 250 -0.87 6.51 -17.99
N ILE A 251 -2.04 6.66 -18.61
CA ILE A 251 -3.08 5.63 -18.68
C ILE A 251 -2.55 4.41 -19.43
N VAL A 252 -1.90 4.61 -20.58
CA VAL A 252 -1.20 3.54 -21.32
C VAL A 252 -0.14 2.86 -20.45
N GLY A 253 0.63 3.66 -19.71
CA GLY A 253 1.62 3.13 -18.77
C GLY A 253 0.99 2.25 -17.69
N MET A 254 -0.10 2.68 -17.06
CA MET A 254 -0.80 1.89 -16.06
C MET A 254 -1.42 0.62 -16.65
N GLY A 255 -2.10 0.71 -17.80
CA GLY A 255 -2.68 -0.47 -18.49
C GLY A 255 -1.61 -1.51 -18.80
N THR A 256 -0.52 -1.09 -19.46
CA THR A 256 0.60 -1.97 -19.79
C THR A 256 1.23 -2.61 -18.53
N ALA A 257 1.44 -1.84 -17.46
CA ALA A 257 1.99 -2.36 -16.21
C ALA A 257 1.08 -3.41 -15.56
N PHE A 258 -0.23 -3.19 -15.57
CA PHE A 258 -1.21 -4.11 -15.02
C PHE A 258 -1.35 -5.38 -15.86
N ARG A 259 -1.31 -5.27 -17.18
CA ARG A 259 -1.26 -6.44 -18.07
C ARG A 259 -0.03 -7.30 -17.79
N LEU A 260 1.16 -6.69 -17.77
CA LEU A 260 2.41 -7.39 -17.46
C LEU A 260 2.37 -8.03 -16.06
N ALA A 261 1.79 -7.36 -15.07
CA ALA A 261 1.61 -7.93 -13.74
C ALA A 261 0.72 -9.18 -13.78
N GLY A 262 -0.37 -9.16 -14.55
CA GLY A 262 -1.24 -10.33 -14.73
C GLY A 262 -0.52 -11.52 -15.39
N GLU A 263 0.34 -11.25 -16.37
CA GLU A 263 1.12 -12.26 -17.09
C GLU A 263 2.24 -12.88 -16.22
N GLU A 264 2.88 -12.10 -15.35
CA GLU A 264 4.13 -12.47 -14.67
C GLU A 264 3.95 -12.75 -13.16
N MET A 265 2.84 -12.31 -12.51
CA MET A 265 2.65 -12.35 -11.07
C MET A 265 2.94 -13.72 -10.43
N ALA A 266 2.54 -14.82 -11.07
CA ALA A 266 2.72 -16.15 -10.51
C ALA A 266 4.20 -16.53 -10.41
N VAL A 267 4.95 -16.36 -11.50
CA VAL A 267 6.39 -16.69 -11.59
C VAL A 267 7.21 -15.70 -10.75
N GLU A 268 6.90 -14.42 -10.85
CA GLU A 268 7.53 -13.36 -10.05
C GLU A 268 7.31 -13.60 -8.56
N GLY A 269 6.08 -13.91 -8.16
CA GLY A 269 5.72 -14.15 -6.75
C GLY A 269 6.47 -15.33 -6.14
N GLU A 270 6.73 -16.41 -6.91
CA GLU A 270 7.54 -17.53 -6.44
C GLU A 270 9.00 -17.14 -6.22
N ARG A 271 9.59 -16.44 -7.18
CA ARG A 271 10.95 -15.93 -7.07
C ARG A 271 11.09 -14.96 -5.88
N ILE A 272 10.13 -14.06 -5.68
CA ILE A 272 10.13 -13.13 -4.54
C ILE A 272 10.00 -13.89 -3.22
N ARG A 273 9.20 -14.95 -3.13
CA ARG A 273 9.12 -15.79 -1.93
C ARG A 273 10.47 -16.41 -1.57
N MET A 274 11.23 -16.90 -2.57
CA MET A 274 12.58 -17.43 -2.33
C MET A 274 13.54 -16.34 -1.82
N LEU A 275 13.52 -15.16 -2.41
CA LEU A 275 14.35 -14.03 -1.96
C LEU A 275 13.97 -13.55 -0.55
N HIS A 276 12.67 -13.45 -0.26
CA HIS A 276 12.17 -13.10 1.06
C HIS A 276 12.60 -14.12 2.12
N LYS A 277 12.43 -15.42 1.82
CA LYS A 277 12.86 -16.48 2.73
C LYS A 277 14.35 -16.39 3.02
N ARG A 278 15.18 -16.19 2.00
CA ARG A 278 16.62 -16.01 2.14
C ARG A 278 16.97 -14.84 3.04
N LEU A 279 16.31 -13.68 2.84
CA LEU A 279 16.49 -12.49 3.66
C LEU A 279 16.07 -12.73 5.11
N LEU A 280 14.90 -13.33 5.32
CA LEU A 280 14.38 -13.66 6.65
C LEU A 280 15.29 -14.65 7.38
N ASP A 281 15.66 -15.76 6.73
CA ASP A 281 16.55 -16.78 7.32
C ASP A 281 17.93 -16.19 7.69
N GLY A 282 18.44 -15.27 6.85
CA GLY A 282 19.71 -14.61 7.10
C GLY A 282 19.72 -13.58 8.22
N LEU A 283 18.56 -13.20 8.74
CA LEU A 283 18.42 -12.20 9.81
C LEU A 283 17.76 -12.73 11.08
N SER A 284 17.03 -13.84 11.00
CA SER A 284 16.18 -14.35 12.10
C SER A 284 16.97 -14.97 13.27
N ASP A 285 18.22 -15.36 13.05
CA ASP A 285 19.12 -15.88 14.09
C ASP A 285 19.88 -14.78 14.86
N ILE A 286 19.72 -13.52 14.47
CA ILE A 286 20.23 -12.40 15.25
C ILE A 286 19.42 -12.29 16.54
N GLU A 287 20.12 -12.36 17.68
CA GLU A 287 19.49 -12.28 19.00
C GLU A 287 18.64 -11.00 19.15
N GLN A 288 17.49 -11.08 19.83
CA GLN A 288 16.60 -9.94 20.06
C GLN A 288 16.16 -9.20 18.77
N VAL A 289 15.81 -9.97 17.75
CA VAL A 289 15.21 -9.50 16.51
C VAL A 289 13.76 -9.96 16.42
N PHE A 290 12.88 -9.06 16.01
CA PHE A 290 11.43 -9.33 15.95
C PHE A 290 10.86 -8.97 14.60
N VAL A 291 10.24 -9.94 13.93
CA VAL A 291 9.46 -9.67 12.71
C VAL A 291 8.14 -9.02 13.09
N ASN A 292 7.77 -7.96 12.40
CA ASN A 292 6.52 -7.25 12.61
C ASN A 292 5.44 -7.72 11.64
N GLY A 293 4.28 -8.04 12.18
CA GLY A 293 3.13 -8.57 11.44
C GLY A 293 3.12 -10.11 11.33
N ASP A 294 2.00 -10.63 10.84
CA ASP A 294 1.78 -12.06 10.65
C ASP A 294 2.80 -12.66 9.67
N LEU A 295 3.31 -13.86 9.97
CA LEU A 295 4.33 -14.52 9.14
C LEU A 295 3.74 -15.32 7.97
N GLU A 296 2.48 -15.73 8.07
CA GLU A 296 1.81 -16.55 7.06
C GLU A 296 0.91 -15.70 6.14
N ARG A 297 0.10 -14.83 6.74
CA ARG A 297 -0.84 -13.94 6.03
C ARG A 297 -0.17 -12.65 5.60
N ARG A 298 0.88 -12.75 4.77
CA ARG A 298 1.62 -11.58 4.26
C ARG A 298 2.06 -11.74 2.81
N VAL A 299 2.30 -10.62 2.15
CA VAL A 299 2.97 -10.62 0.85
C VAL A 299 4.48 -10.82 1.04
N PRO A 300 5.13 -11.64 0.21
CA PRO A 300 6.57 -11.89 0.33
C PRO A 300 7.43 -10.69 -0.11
N HIS A 301 6.80 -9.66 -0.67
CA HIS A 301 7.50 -8.44 -1.10
C HIS A 301 7.93 -7.53 0.04
N ASN A 302 7.48 -7.80 1.26
CA ASN A 302 7.69 -6.92 2.42
C ASN A 302 8.22 -7.70 3.60
N LEU A 303 9.31 -7.24 4.19
CA LEU A 303 9.84 -7.68 5.46
C LEU A 303 10.05 -6.46 6.36
N ASN A 304 9.34 -6.42 7.49
CA ASN A 304 9.52 -5.40 8.52
C ASN A 304 10.07 -6.07 9.77
N ILE A 305 11.26 -5.63 10.20
CA ILE A 305 12.00 -6.23 11.33
C ILE A 305 12.44 -5.11 12.29
N SER A 306 12.23 -5.33 13.59
CA SER A 306 12.77 -4.51 14.68
C SER A 306 14.02 -5.16 15.29
N PHE A 307 15.06 -4.35 15.50
CA PHE A 307 16.33 -4.78 16.10
C PHE A 307 16.45 -4.17 17.50
N ASN A 308 16.15 -4.93 18.54
CA ASN A 308 16.20 -4.42 19.91
C ASN A 308 17.61 -4.01 20.31
N TYR A 309 17.71 -3.00 21.18
CA TYR A 309 18.97 -2.41 21.68
C TYR A 309 19.85 -1.76 20.60
N VAL A 310 19.22 -1.30 19.52
CA VAL A 310 19.87 -0.55 18.44
C VAL A 310 19.11 0.75 18.25
N GLU A 311 19.82 1.86 18.20
CA GLU A 311 19.25 3.16 17.90
C GLU A 311 18.92 3.23 16.39
N GLY A 312 17.63 3.54 16.07
CA GLY A 312 17.08 3.39 14.71
C GLY A 312 17.70 4.32 13.68
N GLU A 313 17.98 5.58 14.03
CA GLU A 313 18.59 6.54 13.11
C GLU A 313 20.04 6.14 12.79
N SER A 314 20.79 5.71 13.80
CA SER A 314 22.15 5.17 13.64
C SER A 314 22.18 3.93 12.76
N LEU A 315 21.16 3.08 12.86
CA LEU A 315 21.02 1.91 12.00
C LEU A 315 20.81 2.33 10.53
N ILE A 316 19.86 3.21 10.26
CA ILE A 316 19.60 3.71 8.90
C ILE A 316 20.82 4.43 8.32
N MET A 317 21.42 5.32 9.10
CA MET A 317 22.65 6.03 8.69
C MET A 317 23.83 5.08 8.49
N GLY A 318 23.84 3.96 9.20
CA GLY A 318 24.87 2.95 9.13
C GLY A 318 24.80 2.03 7.92
N VAL A 319 23.64 1.89 7.28
CA VAL A 319 23.42 1.01 6.13
C VAL A 319 23.29 1.78 4.81
N LYS A 320 24.12 2.81 4.60
CA LYS A 320 24.08 3.71 3.42
C LYS A 320 24.14 3.00 2.07
N GLY A 321 24.62 1.76 2.02
CA GLY A 321 24.61 0.91 0.83
C GLY A 321 23.25 0.32 0.49
N LEU A 322 22.24 0.50 1.36
CA LEU A 322 20.89 0.01 1.20
C LEU A 322 19.89 1.18 1.23
N ALA A 323 19.02 1.26 0.25
CA ALA A 323 17.87 2.16 0.27
C ALA A 323 16.69 1.42 0.92
N VAL A 324 16.54 1.61 2.23
CA VAL A 324 15.48 1.02 3.07
C VAL A 324 14.66 2.12 3.72
N SER A 325 13.47 1.80 4.24
CA SER A 325 12.65 2.72 5.01
C SER A 325 12.62 2.34 6.49
N SER A 326 12.58 3.36 7.36
CA SER A 326 12.12 3.14 8.74
C SER A 326 10.59 2.98 8.78
N GLY A 327 10.04 2.38 9.83
CA GLY A 327 8.61 2.35 10.06
C GLY A 327 7.95 3.74 10.11
N SER A 328 8.73 4.80 10.40
CA SER A 328 8.29 6.20 10.44
C SER A 328 8.36 6.94 9.10
N ALA A 329 8.82 6.29 8.01
CA ALA A 329 9.13 6.95 6.74
C ALA A 329 7.97 7.67 6.02
N CYS A 330 6.71 7.45 6.43
CA CYS A 330 5.58 8.24 5.93
C CYS A 330 5.46 9.64 6.58
N THR A 331 6.28 9.95 7.57
CA THR A 331 6.35 11.24 8.26
C THR A 331 7.79 11.75 8.29
N SER A 332 8.33 12.08 7.14
CA SER A 332 9.72 12.54 6.93
C SER A 332 10.10 13.82 7.70
N ALA A 333 9.29 14.28 8.63
CA ALA A 333 9.55 15.45 9.47
C ALA A 333 9.32 15.20 10.97
N SER A 334 8.87 14.03 11.42
CA SER A 334 8.67 13.74 12.85
C SER A 334 9.52 12.55 13.30
N LEU A 335 10.23 12.75 14.42
CA LEU A 335 10.96 11.72 15.17
C LEU A 335 10.01 10.69 15.86
N GLU A 336 8.73 10.69 15.51
CA GLU A 336 7.75 9.82 16.15
C GLU A 336 7.84 8.39 15.62
N PRO A 337 7.74 7.38 16.51
CA PRO A 337 7.70 5.98 16.11
C PRO A 337 6.46 5.68 15.26
N SER A 338 6.54 4.63 14.45
CA SER A 338 5.45 4.20 13.59
C SER A 338 4.15 3.96 14.37
N TYR A 339 3.08 4.67 13.98
CA TYR A 339 1.75 4.46 14.55
C TYR A 339 1.21 3.03 14.24
N VAL A 340 1.65 2.41 13.14
CA VAL A 340 1.29 1.03 12.80
C VAL A 340 1.94 0.07 13.80
N LEU A 341 3.23 0.20 14.06
CA LEU A 341 3.94 -0.68 15.00
C LEU A 341 3.46 -0.48 16.45
N ARG A 342 3.14 0.76 16.84
CA ARG A 342 2.47 1.04 18.12
C ARG A 342 1.12 0.35 18.22
N ALA A 343 0.33 0.35 17.14
CA ALA A 343 -0.96 -0.34 17.10
C ALA A 343 -0.83 -1.88 17.22
N LEU A 344 0.32 -2.45 16.86
CA LEU A 344 0.67 -3.85 17.11
C LEU A 344 1.13 -4.12 18.55
N GLY A 345 1.21 -3.09 19.40
CA GLY A 345 1.71 -3.22 20.78
C GLY A 345 3.23 -3.25 20.89
N ARG A 346 3.98 -2.82 19.86
CA ARG A 346 5.43 -2.65 19.95
C ARG A 346 5.75 -1.44 20.83
N SER A 347 6.79 -1.58 21.68
CA SER A 347 7.32 -0.42 22.42
C SER A 347 7.88 0.63 21.46
N ASP A 348 8.02 1.87 21.92
CA ASP A 348 8.57 2.96 21.12
C ASP A 348 9.98 2.65 20.64
N GLU A 349 10.82 2.02 21.49
CA GLU A 349 12.17 1.63 21.15
C GLU A 349 12.19 0.59 20.00
N LEU A 350 11.34 -0.44 20.09
CA LEU A 350 11.22 -1.45 19.02
C LEU A 350 10.63 -0.87 17.73
N ALA A 351 9.72 0.08 17.85
CA ALA A 351 9.16 0.75 16.68
C ALA A 351 10.18 1.68 15.99
N HIS A 352 11.02 2.37 16.77
CA HIS A 352 12.12 3.19 16.24
C HIS A 352 13.23 2.38 15.58
N SER A 353 13.59 1.21 16.16
CA SER A 353 14.64 0.34 15.63
C SER A 353 14.17 -0.57 14.49
N SER A 354 13.00 -0.30 13.92
CA SER A 354 12.46 -1.11 12.82
C SER A 354 12.98 -0.65 11.46
N LEU A 355 13.24 -1.63 10.60
CA LEU A 355 13.48 -1.42 9.17
C LEU A 355 12.43 -2.14 8.34
N ARG A 356 11.85 -1.40 7.41
CA ARG A 356 11.04 -1.97 6.34
C ARG A 356 11.91 -2.18 5.10
N MET A 357 12.05 -3.42 4.70
CA MET A 357 12.74 -3.83 3.48
C MET A 357 11.70 -4.38 2.51
N THR A 358 11.58 -3.76 1.35
CA THR A 358 10.66 -4.23 0.32
C THR A 358 11.42 -4.53 -0.96
N ILE A 359 11.21 -5.74 -1.48
CA ILE A 359 11.89 -6.31 -2.64
C ILE A 359 10.93 -6.45 -3.81
N GLY A 360 11.47 -6.56 -5.01
CA GLY A 360 10.62 -6.56 -6.20
C GLY A 360 11.23 -7.25 -7.42
N ARG A 361 10.65 -6.95 -8.59
CA ARG A 361 10.96 -7.54 -9.89
C ARG A 361 12.44 -7.58 -10.22
N PHE A 362 13.17 -6.55 -9.88
CA PHE A 362 14.58 -6.41 -10.28
C PHE A 362 15.57 -6.76 -9.17
N THR A 363 15.09 -7.16 -7.98
CA THR A 363 15.96 -7.57 -6.87
C THR A 363 16.66 -8.89 -7.21
N THR A 364 17.97 -8.97 -6.95
CA THR A 364 18.80 -10.16 -7.20
C THR A 364 19.18 -10.89 -5.90
N VAL A 365 19.70 -12.10 -6.04
CA VAL A 365 20.20 -12.90 -4.90
C VAL A 365 21.41 -12.24 -4.26
N GLU A 366 22.30 -11.67 -5.08
CA GLU A 366 23.52 -10.98 -4.64
C GLU A 366 23.19 -9.73 -3.83
N GLU A 367 22.14 -9.00 -4.20
CA GLU A 367 21.64 -7.85 -3.46
C GLU A 367 21.08 -8.26 -2.08
N ILE A 368 20.38 -9.39 -2.01
CA ILE A 368 19.89 -9.95 -0.73
C ILE A 368 21.06 -10.37 0.16
N ASP A 369 22.08 -11.04 -0.38
CA ASP A 369 23.26 -11.48 0.39
C ASP A 369 24.06 -10.29 0.92
N TYR A 370 24.21 -9.26 0.11
CA TYR A 370 24.83 -8.00 0.55
C TYR A 370 24.02 -7.36 1.69
N ALA A 371 22.70 -7.31 1.56
CA ALA A 371 21.83 -6.74 2.58
C ALA A 371 21.94 -7.50 3.92
N ILE A 372 21.91 -8.84 3.89
CA ILE A 372 22.09 -9.69 5.07
C ILE A 372 23.43 -9.39 5.74
N THR A 373 24.53 -9.43 4.97
CA THR A 373 25.89 -9.21 5.49
C THR A 373 26.02 -7.83 6.11
N THR A 374 25.52 -6.80 5.42
CA THR A 374 25.59 -5.39 5.87
C THR A 374 24.80 -5.18 7.15
N LEU A 375 23.56 -5.70 7.22
CA LEU A 375 22.69 -5.55 8.40
C LEU A 375 23.28 -6.27 9.61
N ARG A 376 23.71 -7.53 9.46
CA ARG A 376 24.33 -8.30 10.55
C ARG A 376 25.53 -7.58 11.13
N HIS A 377 26.44 -7.13 10.27
CA HIS A 377 27.64 -6.40 10.70
C HIS A 377 27.27 -5.10 11.42
N ARG A 378 26.31 -4.33 10.87
CA ARG A 378 25.97 -3.03 11.44
C ARG A 378 25.23 -3.17 12.77
N VAL A 379 24.27 -4.11 12.90
CA VAL A 379 23.56 -4.38 14.14
C VAL A 379 24.55 -4.80 15.24
N ALA A 380 25.47 -5.73 14.95
CA ALA A 380 26.50 -6.13 15.91
C ALA A 380 27.32 -4.93 16.39
N LYS A 381 27.79 -4.09 15.44
CA LYS A 381 28.63 -2.93 15.77
C LYS A 381 27.91 -1.84 16.57
N LEU A 382 26.61 -1.63 16.31
CA LEU A 382 25.80 -0.67 17.09
C LEU A 382 25.51 -1.18 18.50
N ARG A 383 25.31 -2.50 18.67
CA ARG A 383 25.13 -3.12 19.97
C ARG A 383 26.40 -3.07 20.85
N GLU A 384 27.61 -3.22 20.25
CA GLU A 384 28.88 -3.01 20.97
C GLU A 384 28.99 -1.61 21.59
N LEU A 385 28.25 -0.64 21.11
CA LEU A 385 28.23 0.75 21.60
C LEU A 385 26.99 1.06 22.45
N SER A 386 26.11 0.06 22.68
CA SER A 386 24.83 0.26 23.37
C SER A 386 24.91 -0.16 24.83
N PRO A 387 24.84 0.75 25.79
CA PRO A 387 24.77 0.40 27.22
C PRO A 387 23.57 -0.52 27.55
N LEU A 388 22.46 -0.38 26.82
CA LEU A 388 21.29 -1.23 26.99
C LEU A 388 21.54 -2.67 26.58
N TRP A 389 22.39 -2.89 25.58
CA TRP A 389 22.81 -4.23 25.17
C TRP A 389 23.68 -4.89 26.22
N ASP A 390 24.64 -4.15 26.81
CA ASP A 390 25.49 -4.65 27.91
C ASP A 390 24.63 -5.05 29.12
N MET A 391 23.71 -4.18 29.52
CA MET A 391 22.78 -4.47 30.63
C MET A 391 21.92 -5.72 30.35
N TYR A 392 21.42 -5.88 29.14
CA TYR A 392 20.69 -7.09 28.74
C TYR A 392 21.57 -8.33 28.84
N LYS A 393 22.82 -8.30 28.38
CA LYS A 393 23.77 -9.41 28.45
C LYS A 393 24.16 -9.75 29.90
N ASP A 394 24.17 -8.78 30.80
CA ASP A 394 24.38 -8.95 32.23
C ASP A 394 23.13 -9.43 32.97
N GLY A 395 22.02 -9.67 32.29
CA GLY A 395 20.78 -10.17 32.85
C GLY A 395 19.99 -9.11 33.63
N ILE A 396 20.27 -7.84 33.45
CA ILE A 396 19.55 -6.73 34.10
C ILE A 396 18.22 -6.51 33.36
N ASP A 397 17.11 -6.54 34.11
CA ASP A 397 15.80 -6.20 33.59
C ASP A 397 15.67 -4.69 33.39
N ILE A 398 15.79 -4.27 32.13
CA ILE A 398 15.77 -2.85 31.74
C ILE A 398 14.40 -2.20 32.01
N SER A 399 13.31 -2.98 32.03
CA SER A 399 11.96 -2.48 32.32
C SER A 399 11.81 -1.95 33.75
N THR A 400 12.70 -2.35 34.65
CA THR A 400 12.70 -1.94 36.05
C THR A 400 13.52 -0.66 36.32
N ILE A 401 14.23 -0.15 35.34
CA ILE A 401 15.11 1.01 35.47
C ILE A 401 14.28 2.30 35.38
N GLN A 402 14.30 3.07 36.46
CA GLN A 402 13.77 4.44 36.45
C GLN A 402 14.78 5.39 35.78
N TRP A 403 14.52 5.75 34.54
CA TRP A 403 15.29 6.79 33.85
C TRP A 403 14.98 8.15 34.46
N ALA A 404 16.00 8.87 34.93
CA ALA A 404 15.81 10.25 35.37
C ALA A 404 15.30 11.09 34.16
N ALA A 405 14.13 11.68 34.31
CA ALA A 405 13.64 12.66 33.34
C ALA A 405 14.60 13.87 33.33
N HIS A 406 15.24 14.13 32.24
CA HIS A 406 16.04 15.33 31.97
C HIS A 406 15.19 16.37 31.28
#